data_94d8a1b81f836dd288cb888dfd711966
#
_entry.id   94d8a1b81f836dd288cb888dfd711966
#
_cell.length_a   1.000
_cell.length_b   1.000
_cell.length_c   1.000
_cell.angle_alpha   90.00
_cell.angle_beta   90.00
_cell.angle_gamma   90.00
#
_symmetry.space_group_name_H-M   'P 1'
#
loop_
_entity.id
_entity.type
_entity.pdbx_description
1 polymer ?
#
loop_
_entity_poly.entity_id
_entity_poly.type
_entity_poly.pdbx_seq_one_letter_code
_entity_poly.pdbx_strand_id
1 'polypeptide(L)'
;MRRALIATVAGAGLALTACGGGGAATASPSPGTPITIGVSVSLTGDFSSDGPALEKGYDLWAQDVNKKGGLNGHQVSMKYVDDASSTTQVVTNYENLISSDKVALVFGPYSSLLTKPAAVRVDRLGYAFPEPAGGAPSVFALNLHSLFFVQPAAIEDNLVSYTNWVLSLPADQRPKTAAYATEDDPFTQPQIDKAKGLLEAAGIQTVSYKVYPAETTDFTPLALKVASSKADAVILGTQVPDAIAFVKTFIQQHYNPKTLIETAGPDQGASYSDKLKANTEGIMVPAGWTSGAQAYGNPTFVSEYIAKYGGSAADISADSAEAYSVGQVVDQAATKAGSIDNQKLIDTLHTGTYQTVQGPMGWDSVGKPQGGVGVFVEQWQNGTAVFVYPPTVAAAPPEYPKHDWQ
;
A
#
# COMPACT_ATOMS: atom_id res chain seq x y z
N MET A 1 -4.67 85.44 36.55
CA MET A 1 -4.86 84.10 37.02
C MET A 1 -6.15 83.51 36.41
N ARG A 2 -6.10 82.86 35.31
CA ARG A 2 -7.26 82.07 34.80
C ARG A 2 -6.65 80.87 34.04
N ARG A 3 -6.93 79.66 34.58
CA ARG A 3 -6.53 78.37 33.99
C ARG A 3 -7.53 78.01 32.88
N ALA A 4 -7.06 77.76 31.69
CA ALA A 4 -7.87 77.18 30.59
C ALA A 4 -7.78 75.67 30.64
N LEU A 5 -8.94 74.98 30.70
CA LEU A 5 -9.06 73.52 30.47
C LEU A 5 -9.16 73.29 28.98
N ILE A 6 -8.34 72.38 28.49
CA ILE A 6 -8.42 71.83 27.10
C ILE A 6 -9.14 70.47 27.25
N ALA A 7 -10.29 70.34 26.59
CA ALA A 7 -11.06 69.09 26.48
C ALA A 7 -10.58 68.35 25.23
N THR A 8 -10.14 67.11 25.39
CA THR A 8 -9.77 66.21 24.31
C THR A 8 -11.00 65.36 23.90
N VAL A 9 -11.42 65.52 22.65
CA VAL A 9 -12.48 64.71 22.05
C VAL A 9 -11.84 63.43 21.49
N ALA A 10 -12.25 62.25 22.00
CA ALA A 10 -11.89 60.97 21.46
C ALA A 10 -12.88 60.56 20.37
N GLY A 11 -12.40 60.48 19.14
CA GLY A 11 -13.15 59.95 17.98
C GLY A 11 -13.15 58.43 17.99
N ALA A 12 -14.32 57.83 18.09
CA ALA A 12 -14.49 56.39 17.91
C ALA A 12 -14.60 56.05 16.43
N GLY A 13 -13.59 55.41 15.90
CA GLY A 13 -13.59 54.85 14.56
C GLY A 13 -14.29 53.48 14.55
N LEU A 14 -15.44 53.37 13.89
CA LEU A 14 -16.05 52.08 13.58
C LEU A 14 -15.23 51.39 12.46
N ALA A 15 -14.57 50.29 12.80
CA ALA A 15 -14.01 49.37 11.82
C ALA A 15 -15.12 48.42 11.34
N LEU A 16 -15.55 48.56 10.09
CA LEU A 16 -16.37 47.56 9.40
C LEU A 16 -15.48 46.35 9.07
N THR A 17 -15.67 45.25 9.79
CA THR A 17 -15.11 43.94 9.41
C THR A 17 -15.94 43.35 8.27
N ALA A 18 -15.39 43.36 7.06
CA ALA A 18 -15.89 42.59 5.93
C ALA A 18 -15.73 41.10 6.21
N CYS A 19 -16.84 40.37 6.36
CA CYS A 19 -16.87 38.92 6.33
C CYS A 19 -16.56 38.45 4.91
N GLY A 20 -15.29 38.16 4.63
CA GLY A 20 -14.86 37.34 3.51
C GLY A 20 -14.93 35.89 3.93
N GLY A 21 -15.80 35.08 3.30
CA GLY A 21 -15.82 33.62 3.47
C GLY A 21 -14.55 33.01 2.91
N GLY A 22 -13.55 32.83 3.76
CA GLY A 22 -12.37 32.01 3.49
C GLY A 22 -12.54 30.68 4.21
N GLY A 23 -12.34 29.56 3.50
CA GLY A 23 -12.27 28.23 4.10
C GLY A 23 -11.29 28.26 5.28
N ALA A 24 -11.68 27.63 6.37
CA ALA A 24 -10.86 27.55 7.58
C ALA A 24 -9.60 26.72 7.27
N ALA A 25 -8.52 27.38 6.89
CA ALA A 25 -7.21 26.76 6.94
C ALA A 25 -6.95 26.42 8.42
N THR A 26 -6.83 25.13 8.72
CA THR A 26 -6.41 24.68 10.04
C THR A 26 -5.03 25.26 10.31
N ALA A 27 -4.89 26.11 11.31
CA ALA A 27 -3.61 26.70 11.68
C ALA A 27 -2.63 25.58 12.05
N SER A 28 -1.43 25.60 11.45
CA SER A 28 -0.38 24.65 11.81
C SER A 28 -0.09 24.70 13.31
N PRO A 29 0.10 23.54 14.00
CA PRO A 29 0.42 23.51 15.42
C PRO A 29 1.69 24.31 15.73
N SER A 30 1.73 24.94 16.91
CA SER A 30 2.93 25.63 17.36
C SER A 30 4.09 24.64 17.53
N PRO A 31 5.35 25.05 17.24
CA PRO A 31 6.51 24.19 17.41
C PRO A 31 6.56 23.53 18.80
N GLY A 32 6.88 22.22 18.85
CA GLY A 32 6.96 21.45 20.09
C GLY A 32 5.63 20.91 20.62
N THR A 33 4.48 21.34 20.09
CA THR A 33 3.18 20.74 20.46
C THR A 33 3.07 19.33 19.87
N PRO A 34 2.74 18.29 20.68
CA PRO A 34 2.47 16.97 20.14
C PRO A 34 1.33 16.98 19.11
N ILE A 35 1.43 16.13 18.11
CA ILE A 35 0.43 15.99 17.04
C ILE A 35 -0.13 14.58 17.00
N THR A 36 -1.35 14.48 16.50
CA THR A 36 -1.98 13.20 16.20
C THR A 36 -2.09 13.02 14.69
N ILE A 37 -1.73 11.84 14.19
CA ILE A 37 -1.95 11.40 12.82
C ILE A 37 -3.09 10.39 12.84
N GLY A 38 -4.12 10.62 12.03
CA GLY A 38 -5.29 9.77 11.94
C GLY A 38 -5.19 8.77 10.81
N VAL A 39 -5.62 7.53 11.04
CA VAL A 39 -5.67 6.47 10.04
C VAL A 39 -6.97 5.68 10.18
N SER A 40 -7.64 5.46 9.08
CA SER A 40 -8.68 4.43 8.99
C SER A 40 -8.02 3.12 8.62
N VAL A 41 -8.26 2.05 9.36
CA VAL A 41 -7.65 0.73 9.14
C VAL A 41 -8.71 -0.35 9.23
N SER A 42 -8.56 -1.42 8.46
CA SER A 42 -9.47 -2.57 8.48
C SER A 42 -9.04 -3.54 9.58
N LEU A 43 -9.55 -3.37 10.80
CA LEU A 43 -9.31 -4.32 11.91
C LEU A 43 -10.29 -5.48 11.88
N THR A 44 -11.41 -5.31 11.19
CA THR A 44 -12.44 -6.32 10.95
C THR A 44 -12.83 -6.34 9.47
N GLY A 45 -13.56 -7.39 9.02
CA GLY A 45 -13.95 -7.57 7.62
C GLY A 45 -12.86 -8.23 6.77
N ASP A 46 -12.97 -8.09 5.45
CA ASP A 46 -12.18 -8.86 4.48
C ASP A 46 -10.68 -8.54 4.51
N PHE A 47 -10.31 -7.31 4.87
CA PHE A 47 -8.92 -6.84 4.99
C PHE A 47 -8.39 -6.90 6.43
N SER A 48 -8.99 -7.72 7.30
CA SER A 48 -8.59 -7.81 8.72
C SER A 48 -7.23 -8.47 8.96
N SER A 49 -6.62 -9.09 7.94
CA SER A 49 -5.23 -9.54 7.97
C SER A 49 -4.23 -8.41 7.71
N ASP A 50 -4.63 -7.40 6.92
CA ASP A 50 -3.77 -6.36 6.38
C ASP A 50 -3.77 -5.11 7.29
N GLY A 51 -4.93 -4.73 7.82
CA GLY A 51 -5.06 -3.59 8.72
C GLY A 51 -4.09 -3.61 9.91
N PRO A 52 -3.99 -4.71 10.68
CA PRO A 52 -3.01 -4.82 11.78
C PRO A 52 -1.55 -4.75 11.32
N ALA A 53 -1.24 -5.15 10.07
CA ALA A 53 0.10 -5.02 9.51
C ALA A 53 0.44 -3.56 9.22
N LEU A 54 -0.51 -2.77 8.69
CA LEU A 54 -0.35 -1.33 8.53
C LEU A 54 -0.13 -0.61 9.87
N GLU A 55 -0.92 -0.94 10.90
CA GLU A 55 -0.72 -0.37 12.26
C GLU A 55 0.70 -0.58 12.75
N LYS A 56 1.24 -1.80 12.61
CA LYS A 56 2.61 -2.10 13.05
C LYS A 56 3.64 -1.24 12.32
N GLY A 57 3.48 -1.04 11.03
CA GLY A 57 4.38 -0.19 10.23
C GLY A 57 4.33 1.27 10.65
N TYR A 58 3.14 1.83 10.76
CA TYR A 58 2.93 3.21 11.21
C TYR A 58 3.44 3.45 12.62
N ASP A 59 3.16 2.52 13.55
CA ASP A 59 3.60 2.60 14.94
C ASP A 59 5.11 2.50 15.07
N LEU A 60 5.77 1.70 14.25
CA LEU A 60 7.22 1.58 14.28
C LEU A 60 7.86 2.88 13.76
N TRP A 61 7.35 3.43 12.65
CA TRP A 61 7.80 4.73 12.16
C TRP A 61 7.57 5.85 13.17
N ALA A 62 6.37 5.92 13.78
CA ALA A 62 6.07 6.94 14.80
C ALA A 62 7.04 6.87 16.00
N GLN A 63 7.38 5.65 16.43
CA GLN A 63 8.39 5.44 17.45
C GLN A 63 9.76 5.98 17.02
N ASP A 64 10.16 5.71 15.77
CA ASP A 64 11.49 6.09 15.27
C ASP A 64 11.63 7.58 15.01
N VAL A 65 10.60 8.22 14.48
CA VAL A 65 10.60 9.68 14.32
C VAL A 65 10.63 10.38 15.68
N ASN A 66 9.90 9.84 16.66
CA ASN A 66 9.88 10.39 18.02
C ASN A 66 11.24 10.26 18.74
N LYS A 67 11.96 9.14 18.56
CA LYS A 67 13.35 8.98 19.06
C LYS A 67 14.30 10.04 18.50
N LYS A 68 14.03 10.54 17.28
CA LYS A 68 14.82 11.55 16.57
C LYS A 68 14.39 12.99 16.89
N GLY A 69 13.41 13.19 17.77
CA GLY A 69 12.92 14.52 18.19
C GLY A 69 11.56 14.88 17.63
N GLY A 70 10.87 13.96 16.95
CA GLY A 70 9.54 14.13 16.39
C GLY A 70 9.53 14.62 14.95
N LEU A 71 8.36 14.58 14.33
CA LEU A 71 8.11 15.04 12.97
C LEU A 71 8.23 16.57 12.92
N ASN A 72 9.28 17.10 12.31
CA ASN A 72 9.58 18.53 12.30
C ASN A 72 9.52 19.17 13.71
N GLY A 73 9.97 18.45 14.74
CA GLY A 73 9.94 18.89 16.15
C GLY A 73 8.64 18.60 16.91
N HIS A 74 7.66 17.95 16.32
CA HIS A 74 6.41 17.56 16.94
C HIS A 74 6.43 16.06 17.31
N GLN A 75 6.21 15.73 18.58
CA GLN A 75 6.01 14.34 18.99
C GLN A 75 4.72 13.80 18.34
N VAL A 76 4.80 12.61 17.75
CA VAL A 76 3.72 11.99 16.96
C VAL A 76 3.00 10.94 17.81
N SER A 77 1.68 10.97 17.80
CA SER A 77 0.81 9.88 18.23
C SER A 77 -0.07 9.41 17.07
N MET A 78 -0.26 8.09 16.95
CA MET A 78 -1.16 7.53 15.96
C MET A 78 -2.56 7.35 16.56
N LYS A 79 -3.60 7.56 15.73
CA LYS A 79 -5.00 7.29 16.06
C LYS A 79 -5.62 6.45 14.98
N TYR A 80 -5.99 5.22 15.33
CA TYR A 80 -6.61 4.27 14.43
C TYR A 80 -8.12 4.18 14.64
N VAL A 81 -8.87 4.00 13.55
CA VAL A 81 -10.33 3.80 13.58
C VAL A 81 -10.66 2.66 12.62
N ASP A 82 -11.35 1.62 13.11
CA ASP A 82 -11.77 0.49 12.29
C ASP A 82 -12.76 0.93 11.20
N ASP A 83 -12.50 0.58 9.95
CA ASP A 83 -13.43 0.80 8.83
C ASP A 83 -14.24 -0.45 8.49
N ALA A 84 -13.97 -1.56 9.15
CA ALA A 84 -14.63 -2.83 8.91
C ALA A 84 -14.61 -3.25 7.41
N SER A 85 -13.54 -2.87 6.69
CA SER A 85 -13.38 -3.07 5.24
C SER A 85 -14.52 -2.44 4.41
N SER A 86 -15.15 -1.38 4.94
CA SER A 86 -16.34 -0.75 4.36
C SER A 86 -16.01 0.58 3.67
N THR A 87 -16.37 0.69 2.39
CA THR A 87 -16.22 1.92 1.58
C THR A 87 -17.02 3.12 2.16
N THR A 88 -18.10 2.87 2.88
CA THR A 88 -18.88 3.93 3.56
C THR A 88 -18.23 4.32 4.88
N GLN A 89 -17.77 3.34 5.66
CA GLN A 89 -17.19 3.59 6.97
C GLN A 89 -15.85 4.32 6.87
N VAL A 90 -14.99 3.97 5.90
CA VAL A 90 -13.71 4.65 5.68
C VAL A 90 -13.90 6.16 5.44
N VAL A 91 -14.90 6.56 4.65
CA VAL A 91 -15.22 7.97 4.40
C VAL A 91 -15.67 8.67 5.68
N THR A 92 -16.53 8.01 6.46
CA THR A 92 -17.00 8.53 7.75
C THR A 92 -15.84 8.70 8.74
N ASN A 93 -14.92 7.73 8.77
CA ASN A 93 -13.75 7.79 9.64
C ASN A 93 -12.87 8.99 9.33
N TYR A 94 -12.48 9.23 8.07
CA TYR A 94 -11.67 10.41 7.71
C TYR A 94 -12.40 11.72 7.95
N GLU A 95 -13.73 11.78 7.72
CA GLU A 95 -14.54 12.95 8.11
C GLU A 95 -14.38 13.25 9.60
N ASN A 96 -14.56 12.24 10.45
CA ASN A 96 -14.49 12.41 11.89
C ASN A 96 -13.06 12.72 12.37
N LEU A 97 -12.05 12.02 11.87
CA LEU A 97 -10.64 12.26 12.20
C LEU A 97 -10.25 13.72 11.92
N ILE A 98 -10.65 14.26 10.77
CA ILE A 98 -10.30 15.62 10.36
C ILE A 98 -11.21 16.65 11.02
N SER A 99 -12.55 16.48 10.92
CA SER A 99 -13.49 17.53 11.30
C SER A 99 -13.81 17.57 12.79
N SER A 100 -13.82 16.40 13.47
CA SER A 100 -14.16 16.28 14.89
C SER A 100 -12.92 16.16 15.77
N ASP A 101 -12.03 15.22 15.46
CA ASP A 101 -10.83 14.94 16.26
C ASP A 101 -9.70 15.94 16.00
N LYS A 102 -9.76 16.69 14.88
CA LYS A 102 -8.77 17.70 14.50
C LYS A 102 -7.34 17.15 14.41
N VAL A 103 -7.18 15.95 13.87
CA VAL A 103 -5.85 15.38 13.63
C VAL A 103 -5.03 16.31 12.72
N ALA A 104 -3.71 16.37 12.95
CA ALA A 104 -2.84 17.26 12.17
C ALA A 104 -2.61 16.75 10.76
N LEU A 105 -2.47 15.44 10.61
CA LEU A 105 -2.25 14.74 9.34
C LEU A 105 -3.11 13.47 9.31
N VAL A 106 -3.29 12.92 8.10
CA VAL A 106 -3.89 11.60 7.91
C VAL A 106 -2.97 10.76 7.02
N PHE A 107 -2.94 9.46 7.27
CA PHE A 107 -2.32 8.46 6.39
C PHE A 107 -3.39 7.55 5.81
N GLY A 108 -3.10 6.93 4.67
CA GLY A 108 -4.08 6.15 3.93
C GLY A 108 -4.42 4.80 4.54
N PRO A 109 -5.59 4.24 4.13
CA PRO A 109 -6.06 2.92 4.53
C PRO A 109 -5.43 1.81 3.67
N TYR A 110 -5.78 0.57 3.93
CA TYR A 110 -5.75 -0.53 2.98
C TYR A 110 -7.07 -0.50 2.21
N SER A 111 -7.13 -0.70 1.07
CA SER A 111 -6.71 -1.09 -0.21
C SER A 111 -7.11 -0.02 -1.25
N SER A 112 -7.00 -0.28 -2.57
CA SER A 112 -7.54 0.63 -3.60
C SER A 112 -9.06 0.82 -3.50
N LEU A 113 -9.79 -0.21 -3.05
CA LEU A 113 -11.23 -0.17 -2.83
C LEU A 113 -11.61 0.90 -1.79
N LEU A 114 -10.88 0.97 -0.68
CA LEU A 114 -11.14 1.94 0.41
C LEU A 114 -10.47 3.29 0.15
N THR A 115 -9.29 3.30 -0.44
CA THR A 115 -8.57 4.54 -0.75
C THR A 115 -9.32 5.41 -1.72
N LYS A 116 -9.96 4.84 -2.74
CA LYS A 116 -10.68 5.61 -3.76
C LYS A 116 -11.74 6.57 -3.19
N PRO A 117 -12.74 6.14 -2.39
CA PRO A 117 -13.70 7.06 -1.79
C PRO A 117 -13.08 7.93 -0.68
N ALA A 118 -12.12 7.43 0.08
CA ALA A 118 -11.42 8.18 1.13
C ALA A 118 -10.66 9.37 0.55
N ALA A 119 -9.90 9.17 -0.54
CA ALA A 119 -9.10 10.20 -1.20
C ALA A 119 -9.95 11.40 -1.62
N VAL A 120 -11.13 11.17 -2.21
CA VAL A 120 -12.07 12.23 -2.56
C VAL A 120 -12.50 13.06 -1.35
N ARG A 121 -12.69 12.39 -0.21
CA ARG A 121 -13.10 13.07 1.03
C ARG A 121 -11.96 13.86 1.65
N VAL A 122 -10.79 13.26 1.75
CA VAL A 122 -9.59 13.89 2.32
C VAL A 122 -9.16 15.11 1.50
N ASP A 123 -9.16 14.99 0.16
CA ASP A 123 -8.85 16.09 -0.76
C ASP A 123 -9.76 17.31 -0.54
N ARG A 124 -11.08 17.08 -0.43
CA ARG A 124 -12.06 18.16 -0.16
C ARG A 124 -11.85 18.84 1.18
N LEU A 125 -11.22 18.17 2.13
CA LEU A 125 -10.89 18.72 3.43
C LEU A 125 -9.49 19.38 3.46
N GLY A 126 -8.76 19.36 2.33
CA GLY A 126 -7.48 20.04 2.14
C GLY A 126 -6.29 19.36 2.81
N TYR A 127 -6.35 18.05 3.02
CA TYR A 127 -5.28 17.28 3.62
C TYR A 127 -4.42 16.56 2.58
N ALA A 128 -3.11 16.50 2.81
CA ALA A 128 -2.23 15.58 2.09
C ALA A 128 -2.64 14.14 2.40
N PHE A 129 -2.65 13.28 1.39
CA PHE A 129 -3.07 11.90 1.52
C PHE A 129 -2.00 10.93 0.99
N PRO A 130 -0.86 10.79 1.70
CA PRO A 130 0.09 9.73 1.44
C PRO A 130 -0.48 8.40 1.93
N GLU A 131 -0.45 7.38 1.06
CA GLU A 131 -1.15 6.13 1.33
C GLU A 131 -0.36 4.92 0.79
N PRO A 132 -0.45 3.75 1.46
CA PRO A 132 0.40 2.61 1.17
C PRO A 132 -0.15 1.66 0.10
N ALA A 133 -1.49 1.62 -0.12
CA ALA A 133 -2.13 0.48 -0.80
C ALA A 133 -3.21 0.85 -1.83
N GLY A 134 -3.29 2.11 -2.25
CA GLY A 134 -4.37 2.64 -3.11
C GLY A 134 -4.02 2.88 -4.57
N GLY A 135 -3.12 2.11 -5.17
CA GLY A 135 -2.52 2.38 -6.48
C GLY A 135 -3.30 1.97 -7.72
N ALA A 136 -4.62 1.77 -7.65
CA ALA A 136 -5.42 1.39 -8.82
C ALA A 136 -5.53 2.50 -9.87
N PRO A 137 -5.62 2.17 -11.18
CA PRO A 137 -5.86 3.15 -12.23
C PRO A 137 -7.09 4.02 -11.98
N SER A 138 -8.14 3.45 -11.38
CA SER A 138 -9.36 4.17 -11.03
C SER A 138 -9.20 5.17 -9.87
N VAL A 139 -8.14 5.06 -9.07
CA VAL A 139 -7.77 6.02 -8.02
C VAL A 139 -7.07 7.23 -8.66
N PHE A 140 -6.08 6.99 -9.52
CA PHE A 140 -5.39 8.09 -10.23
C PHE A 140 -6.32 8.84 -11.20
N ALA A 141 -7.32 8.16 -11.77
CA ALA A 141 -8.33 8.80 -12.63
C ALA A 141 -9.20 9.85 -11.91
N LEU A 142 -9.15 9.92 -10.57
CA LEU A 142 -9.78 11.00 -9.78
C LEU A 142 -9.09 12.34 -9.98
N ASN A 143 -7.86 12.37 -10.50
CA ASN A 143 -7.04 13.58 -10.72
C ASN A 143 -6.89 14.43 -9.45
N LEU A 144 -6.65 13.81 -8.31
CA LEU A 144 -6.47 14.50 -7.03
C LEU A 144 -5.01 14.90 -6.86
N HIS A 145 -4.80 16.15 -6.48
CA HIS A 145 -3.44 16.67 -6.25
C HIS A 145 -2.91 16.37 -4.84
N SER A 146 -3.77 15.98 -3.92
CA SER A 146 -3.42 15.65 -2.53
C SER A 146 -3.01 14.19 -2.32
N LEU A 147 -3.26 13.31 -3.30
CA LEU A 147 -3.00 11.87 -3.24
C LEU A 147 -1.53 11.55 -3.55
N PHE A 148 -0.94 10.58 -2.82
CA PHE A 148 0.42 10.08 -3.07
C PHE A 148 0.46 8.58 -2.75
N PHE A 149 0.50 7.75 -3.79
CA PHE A 149 0.65 6.30 -3.63
C PHE A 149 2.11 5.94 -3.34
N VAL A 150 2.39 5.48 -2.12
CA VAL A 150 3.76 5.26 -1.63
C VAL A 150 4.22 3.83 -1.92
N GLN A 151 4.33 3.52 -3.20
CA GLN A 151 4.80 2.25 -3.74
C GLN A 151 5.73 2.52 -4.93
N PRO A 152 6.62 1.56 -5.29
CA PRO A 152 7.62 1.78 -6.35
C PRO A 152 7.06 1.77 -7.78
N ALA A 153 5.82 1.32 -8.01
CA ALA A 153 5.14 1.34 -9.30
C ALA A 153 3.63 1.37 -9.15
N ALA A 154 2.90 1.78 -10.20
CA ALA A 154 1.46 1.66 -10.26
C ALA A 154 1.04 0.19 -10.36
N ILE A 155 -0.05 -0.20 -9.70
CA ILE A 155 -0.39 -1.62 -9.50
C ILE A 155 -0.72 -2.37 -10.77
N GLU A 156 -1.24 -1.73 -11.81
CA GLU A 156 -1.48 -2.39 -13.10
C GLU A 156 -0.19 -2.94 -13.74
N ASP A 157 0.97 -2.48 -13.28
CA ASP A 157 2.29 -2.92 -13.75
C ASP A 157 2.90 -4.04 -12.90
N ASN A 158 2.32 -4.38 -11.76
CA ASN A 158 2.91 -5.32 -10.80
C ASN A 158 3.27 -6.67 -11.40
N LEU A 159 2.43 -7.24 -12.27
CA LEU A 159 2.68 -8.53 -12.91
C LEU A 159 3.54 -8.45 -14.18
N VAL A 160 4.01 -7.26 -14.59
CA VAL A 160 4.86 -7.12 -15.79
C VAL A 160 6.18 -7.85 -15.60
N SER A 161 6.80 -7.77 -14.42
CA SER A 161 8.04 -8.50 -14.13
C SER A 161 7.85 -10.01 -14.21
N TYR A 162 6.74 -10.54 -13.71
CA TYR A 162 6.40 -11.96 -13.85
C TYR A 162 6.21 -12.37 -15.32
N THR A 163 5.45 -11.60 -16.11
CA THR A 163 5.28 -11.90 -17.53
C THR A 163 6.60 -11.88 -18.28
N ASN A 164 7.46 -10.91 -18.01
CA ASN A 164 8.80 -10.82 -18.57
C ASN A 164 9.66 -12.03 -18.19
N TRP A 165 9.59 -12.48 -16.94
CA TRP A 165 10.26 -13.70 -16.51
C TRP A 165 9.76 -14.93 -17.28
N VAL A 166 8.45 -15.15 -17.37
CA VAL A 166 7.88 -16.26 -18.13
C VAL A 166 8.36 -16.24 -19.58
N LEU A 167 8.40 -15.07 -20.20
CA LEU A 167 8.84 -14.91 -21.60
C LEU A 167 10.37 -15.05 -21.77
N SER A 168 11.14 -14.91 -20.71
CA SER A 168 12.59 -15.15 -20.71
C SER A 168 12.96 -16.63 -20.68
N LEU A 169 12.02 -17.52 -20.30
CA LEU A 169 12.26 -18.96 -20.28
C LEU A 169 12.53 -19.48 -21.69
N PRO A 170 13.34 -20.55 -21.85
CA PRO A 170 13.50 -21.25 -23.13
C PRO A 170 12.14 -21.65 -23.71
N ALA A 171 11.97 -21.54 -25.02
CA ALA A 171 10.65 -21.68 -25.69
C ALA A 171 9.99 -23.06 -25.46
N ASP A 172 10.80 -24.11 -25.31
CA ASP A 172 10.35 -25.47 -25.01
C ASP A 172 9.95 -25.68 -23.55
N GLN A 173 10.41 -24.81 -22.64
CA GLN A 173 10.08 -24.83 -21.21
C GLN A 173 8.93 -23.92 -20.85
N ARG A 174 8.63 -22.89 -21.66
CA ARG A 174 7.54 -21.93 -21.37
C ARG A 174 6.21 -22.62 -21.12
N PRO A 175 5.39 -22.12 -20.19
CA PRO A 175 3.98 -22.48 -20.09
C PRO A 175 3.31 -22.32 -21.46
N LYS A 176 2.52 -23.31 -21.87
CA LYS A 176 1.73 -23.24 -23.12
C LYS A 176 0.31 -22.74 -22.85
N THR A 177 -0.16 -22.93 -21.64
CA THR A 177 -1.51 -22.60 -21.22
C THR A 177 -1.48 -21.81 -19.91
N ALA A 178 -2.42 -20.87 -19.76
CA ALA A 178 -2.59 -20.09 -18.55
C ALA A 178 -4.06 -20.10 -18.10
N ALA A 179 -4.27 -20.15 -16.79
CA ALA A 179 -5.57 -19.97 -16.17
C ALA A 179 -5.52 -18.77 -15.21
N TYR A 180 -6.62 -18.02 -15.20
CA TYR A 180 -6.76 -16.83 -14.39
C TYR A 180 -8.05 -16.89 -13.58
N ALA A 181 -7.98 -16.46 -12.32
CA ALA A 181 -9.13 -16.09 -11.52
C ALA A 181 -8.79 -14.78 -10.79
N THR A 182 -9.72 -13.86 -10.73
CA THR A 182 -9.51 -12.57 -10.09
C THR A 182 -10.77 -12.09 -9.41
N GLU A 183 -10.59 -11.51 -8.24
CA GLU A 183 -11.64 -10.74 -7.60
C GLU A 183 -12.04 -9.54 -8.48
N ASP A 184 -13.33 -9.17 -8.48
CA ASP A 184 -13.84 -7.92 -9.07
C ASP A 184 -13.49 -6.75 -8.14
N ASP A 185 -12.22 -6.42 -8.10
CA ASP A 185 -11.63 -5.45 -7.20
C ASP A 185 -10.69 -4.52 -7.98
N PRO A 186 -10.65 -3.21 -7.70
CA PRO A 186 -9.81 -2.27 -8.41
C PRO A 186 -8.30 -2.51 -8.25
N PHE A 187 -7.86 -3.28 -7.25
CA PHE A 187 -6.45 -3.67 -7.09
C PHE A 187 -6.11 -4.91 -7.93
N THR A 188 -6.89 -5.98 -7.86
CA THR A 188 -6.54 -7.27 -8.45
C THR A 188 -6.76 -7.33 -9.96
N GLN A 189 -7.95 -6.93 -10.42
CA GLN A 189 -8.38 -7.14 -11.80
C GLN A 189 -7.49 -6.45 -12.84
N PRO A 190 -7.06 -5.18 -12.70
CA PRO A 190 -6.20 -4.53 -13.70
C PRO A 190 -4.85 -5.23 -13.90
N GLN A 191 -4.29 -5.82 -12.85
CA GLN A 191 -3.05 -6.58 -12.90
C GLN A 191 -3.23 -7.85 -13.75
N ILE A 192 -4.31 -8.59 -13.47
CA ILE A 192 -4.62 -9.84 -14.18
C ILE A 192 -4.93 -9.58 -15.65
N ASP A 193 -5.73 -8.56 -15.96
CA ASP A 193 -6.08 -8.21 -17.33
C ASP A 193 -4.83 -7.84 -18.15
N LYS A 194 -3.92 -7.08 -17.55
CA LYS A 194 -2.66 -6.72 -18.20
C LYS A 194 -1.75 -7.93 -18.40
N ALA A 195 -1.56 -8.76 -17.39
CA ALA A 195 -0.75 -9.97 -17.49
C ALA A 195 -1.31 -10.94 -18.54
N LYS A 196 -2.64 -11.15 -18.53
CA LYS A 196 -3.34 -11.96 -19.53
C LYS A 196 -3.07 -11.45 -20.95
N GLY A 197 -3.25 -10.15 -21.18
CA GLY A 197 -3.01 -9.56 -22.51
C GLY A 197 -1.57 -9.74 -22.98
N LEU A 198 -0.58 -9.57 -22.10
CA LEU A 198 0.85 -9.76 -22.43
C LEU A 198 1.18 -11.22 -22.74
N LEU A 199 0.66 -12.17 -21.99
CA LEU A 199 0.91 -13.60 -22.19
C LEU A 199 0.19 -14.12 -23.43
N GLU A 200 -1.05 -13.69 -23.72
CA GLU A 200 -1.78 -14.02 -24.95
C GLU A 200 -1.06 -13.48 -26.20
N ALA A 201 -0.58 -12.23 -26.14
CA ALA A 201 0.20 -11.65 -27.23
C ALA A 201 1.49 -12.43 -27.55
N ALA A 202 2.03 -13.13 -26.53
CA ALA A 202 3.19 -14.01 -26.67
C ALA A 202 2.85 -15.45 -27.06
N GLY A 203 1.57 -15.77 -27.32
CA GLY A 203 1.11 -17.08 -27.76
C GLY A 203 0.79 -18.08 -26.65
N ILE A 204 0.72 -17.66 -25.39
CA ILE A 204 0.28 -18.52 -24.28
C ILE A 204 -1.25 -18.54 -24.27
N GLN A 205 -1.83 -19.74 -24.40
CA GLN A 205 -3.28 -19.89 -24.54
C GLN A 205 -3.99 -19.73 -23.18
N THR A 206 -4.96 -18.82 -23.09
CA THR A 206 -5.89 -18.75 -21.95
C THR A 206 -6.88 -19.93 -22.01
N VAL A 207 -6.84 -20.80 -21.01
CA VAL A 207 -7.76 -21.97 -20.88
C VAL A 207 -8.86 -21.76 -19.85
N SER A 208 -8.68 -20.79 -18.94
CA SER A 208 -9.71 -20.34 -18.00
C SER A 208 -9.48 -18.88 -17.63
N TYR A 209 -10.55 -18.08 -17.58
CA TYR A 209 -10.56 -16.75 -17.02
C TYR A 209 -11.86 -16.53 -16.26
N LYS A 210 -11.78 -16.19 -14.99
CA LYS A 210 -12.91 -15.97 -14.10
C LYS A 210 -12.73 -14.71 -13.27
N VAL A 211 -13.74 -13.85 -13.31
CA VAL A 211 -13.92 -12.75 -12.37
C VAL A 211 -14.99 -13.17 -11.37
N TYR A 212 -14.76 -12.94 -10.08
CA TYR A 212 -15.69 -13.27 -9.02
C TYR A 212 -15.93 -12.05 -8.12
N PRO A 213 -17.14 -11.92 -7.53
CA PRO A 213 -17.45 -10.79 -6.66
C PRO A 213 -16.54 -10.71 -5.44
N ALA A 214 -16.22 -9.49 -5.01
CA ALA A 214 -15.40 -9.24 -3.82
C ALA A 214 -16.02 -9.81 -2.53
N GLU A 215 -17.35 -9.95 -2.47
CA GLU A 215 -18.06 -10.51 -1.33
C GLU A 215 -18.08 -12.06 -1.32
N THR A 216 -17.34 -12.70 -2.23
CA THR A 216 -17.25 -14.16 -2.29
C THR A 216 -16.60 -14.72 -1.02
N THR A 217 -17.26 -15.69 -0.36
CA THR A 217 -16.74 -16.34 0.86
C THR A 217 -16.41 -17.82 0.65
N ASP A 218 -16.95 -18.45 -0.40
CA ASP A 218 -16.60 -19.82 -0.81
C ASP A 218 -15.88 -19.81 -2.14
N PHE A 219 -14.58 -19.94 -2.09
CA PHE A 219 -13.70 -19.95 -3.26
C PHE A 219 -13.53 -21.35 -3.88
N THR A 220 -14.07 -22.39 -3.23
CA THR A 220 -13.89 -23.78 -3.67
C THR A 220 -14.37 -24.05 -5.10
N PRO A 221 -15.56 -23.59 -5.55
CA PRO A 221 -16.00 -23.81 -6.93
C PRO A 221 -15.09 -23.13 -7.97
N LEU A 222 -14.55 -21.97 -7.63
CA LEU A 222 -13.63 -21.21 -8.49
C LEU A 222 -12.29 -21.93 -8.62
N ALA A 223 -11.71 -22.33 -7.50
CA ALA A 223 -10.45 -23.07 -7.46
C ALA A 223 -10.54 -24.44 -8.16
N LEU A 224 -11.66 -25.16 -8.00
CA LEU A 224 -11.96 -26.39 -8.75
C LEU A 224 -12.00 -26.14 -10.26
N LYS A 225 -12.57 -25.01 -10.69
CA LYS A 225 -12.62 -24.65 -12.10
C LYS A 225 -11.24 -24.36 -12.66
N VAL A 226 -10.40 -23.64 -11.94
CA VAL A 226 -9.00 -23.42 -12.31
C VAL A 226 -8.24 -24.74 -12.35
N ALA A 227 -8.32 -25.58 -11.30
CA ALA A 227 -7.64 -26.87 -11.25
C ALA A 227 -8.05 -27.81 -12.39
N SER A 228 -9.35 -27.84 -12.75
CA SER A 228 -9.84 -28.68 -13.84
C SER A 228 -9.35 -28.26 -15.23
N SER A 229 -8.87 -27.03 -15.39
CA SER A 229 -8.31 -26.51 -16.66
C SER A 229 -6.96 -27.16 -16.99
N LYS A 230 -6.24 -27.69 -16.00
CA LYS A 230 -4.90 -28.27 -16.13
C LYS A 230 -3.88 -27.29 -16.75
N ALA A 231 -4.03 -26.00 -16.51
CA ALA A 231 -3.13 -24.98 -17.03
C ALA A 231 -1.70 -25.17 -16.54
N ASP A 232 -0.71 -24.85 -17.37
CA ASP A 232 0.70 -24.83 -16.99
C ASP A 232 1.02 -23.68 -16.01
N ALA A 233 0.44 -22.51 -16.25
CA ALA A 233 0.57 -21.32 -15.42
C ALA A 233 -0.77 -20.94 -14.80
N VAL A 234 -0.75 -20.57 -13.51
CA VAL A 234 -1.91 -20.01 -12.81
C VAL A 234 -1.56 -18.62 -12.29
N ILE A 235 -2.39 -17.66 -12.63
CA ILE A 235 -2.23 -16.25 -12.26
C ILE A 235 -3.50 -15.82 -11.54
N LEU A 236 -3.41 -15.53 -10.24
CA LEU A 236 -4.55 -15.23 -9.38
C LEU A 236 -4.53 -13.77 -8.92
N GLY A 237 -5.65 -13.10 -9.13
CA GLY A 237 -5.95 -11.79 -8.57
C GLY A 237 -6.65 -11.97 -7.23
N THR A 238 -5.88 -12.01 -6.15
CA THR A 238 -6.29 -12.42 -4.82
C THR A 238 -5.93 -11.40 -3.76
N GLN A 239 -6.62 -11.53 -2.62
CA GLN A 239 -6.23 -11.07 -1.30
C GLN A 239 -5.78 -12.28 -0.45
N VAL A 240 -5.48 -12.10 0.84
CA VAL A 240 -4.96 -13.20 1.67
C VAL A 240 -5.94 -14.38 1.83
N PRO A 241 -7.25 -14.17 2.09
CA PRO A 241 -8.17 -15.28 2.34
C PRO A 241 -8.36 -16.19 1.13
N ASP A 242 -8.57 -15.62 -0.05
CA ASP A 242 -8.81 -16.37 -1.27
C ASP A 242 -7.52 -17.00 -1.83
N ALA A 243 -6.37 -16.33 -1.74
CA ALA A 243 -5.06 -16.90 -2.05
C ALA A 243 -4.85 -18.23 -1.32
N ILE A 244 -5.05 -18.23 0.00
CA ILE A 244 -4.95 -19.44 0.83
C ILE A 244 -5.98 -20.50 0.41
N ALA A 245 -7.22 -20.10 0.09
CA ALA A 245 -8.28 -21.01 -0.27
C ALA A 245 -8.02 -21.71 -1.62
N PHE A 246 -7.51 -20.97 -2.62
CA PHE A 246 -7.10 -21.53 -3.90
C PHE A 246 -6.01 -22.58 -3.73
N VAL A 247 -4.93 -22.25 -3.02
CA VAL A 247 -3.82 -23.19 -2.77
C VAL A 247 -4.30 -24.46 -2.05
N LYS A 248 -5.10 -24.33 -0.98
CA LYS A 248 -5.65 -25.49 -0.27
C LYS A 248 -6.49 -26.38 -1.18
N THR A 249 -7.29 -25.80 -2.06
CA THR A 249 -8.08 -26.56 -3.02
C THR A 249 -7.20 -27.25 -4.05
N PHE A 250 -6.15 -26.60 -4.55
CA PHE A 250 -5.19 -27.20 -5.50
C PHE A 250 -4.50 -28.43 -4.87
N ILE A 251 -4.08 -28.32 -3.62
CA ILE A 251 -3.50 -29.44 -2.84
C ILE A 251 -4.50 -30.62 -2.78
N GLN A 252 -5.76 -30.35 -2.40
CA GLN A 252 -6.81 -31.38 -2.31
C GLN A 252 -7.11 -32.03 -3.67
N GLN A 253 -6.99 -31.30 -4.75
CA GLN A 253 -7.22 -31.79 -6.12
C GLN A 253 -5.98 -32.42 -6.75
N HIS A 254 -4.86 -32.51 -6.05
CA HIS A 254 -3.58 -32.97 -6.59
C HIS A 254 -3.21 -32.24 -7.89
N TYR A 255 -3.56 -30.94 -7.97
CA TYR A 255 -3.24 -30.09 -9.10
C TYR A 255 -2.07 -29.18 -8.72
N ASN A 256 -0.94 -29.35 -9.42
CA ASN A 256 0.26 -28.55 -9.25
C ASN A 256 0.62 -27.88 -10.59
N PRO A 257 0.37 -26.56 -10.76
CA PRO A 257 0.81 -25.85 -11.96
C PRO A 257 2.33 -25.70 -11.98
N LYS A 258 2.93 -25.56 -13.16
CA LYS A 258 4.37 -25.30 -13.29
C LYS A 258 4.80 -23.99 -12.66
N THR A 259 3.91 -22.99 -12.63
CA THR A 259 4.10 -21.72 -11.94
C THR A 259 2.76 -21.21 -11.43
N LEU A 260 2.78 -20.64 -10.23
CA LEU A 260 1.66 -20.00 -9.56
C LEU A 260 2.12 -18.64 -9.05
N ILE A 261 1.40 -17.59 -9.42
CA ILE A 261 1.56 -16.24 -8.88
C ILE A 261 0.23 -15.71 -8.38
N GLU A 262 0.25 -15.07 -7.23
CA GLU A 262 -0.90 -14.44 -6.56
C GLU A 262 -0.61 -12.95 -6.41
N THR A 263 -1.60 -12.06 -6.58
CA THR A 263 -1.36 -10.60 -6.52
C THR A 263 -1.12 -10.08 -5.12
N ALA A 264 -1.66 -10.76 -4.11
CA ALA A 264 -1.40 -10.58 -2.69
C ALA A 264 -1.57 -11.92 -1.96
N GLY A 265 -1.04 -12.04 -0.77
CA GLY A 265 -1.05 -13.23 0.06
C GLY A 265 0.36 -13.69 0.40
N PRO A 266 1.19 -14.18 -0.56
CA PRO A 266 2.53 -14.65 -0.27
C PRO A 266 3.48 -13.60 0.34
N ASP A 267 3.24 -12.32 0.12
CA ASP A 267 3.96 -11.17 0.68
C ASP A 267 3.54 -10.80 2.11
N GLN A 268 2.50 -11.49 2.63
CA GLN A 268 1.91 -11.16 3.93
C GLN A 268 2.52 -11.94 5.11
N GLY A 269 3.75 -12.46 4.94
CA GLY A 269 4.53 -13.08 6.00
C GLY A 269 3.77 -14.21 6.72
N ALA A 270 3.71 -14.12 8.07
CA ALA A 270 3.08 -15.15 8.89
C ALA A 270 1.57 -15.32 8.65
N SER A 271 0.87 -14.27 8.22
CA SER A 271 -0.57 -14.34 7.92
C SER A 271 -0.88 -15.36 6.81
N TYR A 272 0.02 -15.51 5.86
CA TYR A 272 -0.04 -16.46 4.77
C TYR A 272 0.68 -17.77 5.08
N SER A 273 1.97 -17.69 5.45
CA SER A 273 2.83 -18.87 5.60
C SER A 273 2.37 -19.81 6.71
N ASP A 274 1.84 -19.30 7.81
CA ASP A 274 1.30 -20.12 8.89
C ASP A 274 0.12 -21.01 8.49
N LYS A 275 -0.61 -20.63 7.45
CA LYS A 275 -1.78 -21.38 6.95
C LYS A 275 -1.41 -22.45 5.94
N LEU A 276 -0.30 -22.30 5.21
CA LEU A 276 0.13 -23.20 4.14
C LEU A 276 1.39 -24.00 4.50
N LYS A 277 2.19 -23.51 5.46
CA LYS A 277 3.42 -24.16 5.93
C LYS A 277 4.38 -24.41 4.75
N ALA A 278 4.91 -25.63 4.61
CA ALA A 278 5.80 -26.01 3.52
C ALA A 278 5.16 -25.90 2.11
N ASN A 279 3.85 -25.80 2.02
CA ASN A 279 3.16 -25.61 0.73
C ASN A 279 3.24 -24.17 0.18
N THR A 280 3.95 -23.26 0.83
CA THR A 280 4.30 -21.97 0.24
C THR A 280 5.37 -22.09 -0.84
N GLU A 281 6.22 -23.13 -0.79
CA GLU A 281 7.40 -23.30 -1.65
C GLU A 281 7.05 -23.16 -3.15
N GLY A 282 7.78 -22.30 -3.83
CA GLY A 282 7.63 -22.03 -5.25
C GLY A 282 6.48 -21.09 -5.64
N ILE A 283 5.62 -20.69 -4.70
CA ILE A 283 4.57 -19.69 -4.96
C ILE A 283 5.22 -18.31 -5.11
N MET A 284 4.74 -17.53 -6.10
CA MET A 284 5.25 -16.21 -6.44
C MET A 284 4.26 -15.11 -6.08
N VAL A 285 4.78 -13.90 -5.92
CA VAL A 285 4.02 -12.67 -5.72
C VAL A 285 4.76 -11.49 -6.37
N PRO A 286 4.05 -10.47 -6.93
CA PRO A 286 4.69 -9.21 -7.25
C PRO A 286 4.99 -8.45 -5.95
N ALA A 287 6.20 -8.00 -5.75
CA ALA A 287 6.59 -7.34 -4.51
C ALA A 287 7.45 -6.09 -4.74
N GLY A 288 7.11 -5.02 -4.05
CA GLY A 288 7.92 -3.80 -3.99
C GLY A 288 8.93 -3.82 -2.85
N TRP A 289 8.81 -4.78 -1.94
CA TRP A 289 9.66 -4.91 -0.75
C TRP A 289 9.92 -6.37 -0.41
N THR A 290 11.10 -6.65 0.12
CA THR A 290 11.42 -7.89 0.86
C THR A 290 12.36 -7.55 2.02
N SER A 291 12.35 -8.38 3.07
CA SER A 291 13.20 -8.18 4.24
C SER A 291 14.70 -8.16 3.92
N GLY A 292 15.11 -8.82 2.83
CA GLY A 292 16.50 -8.83 2.34
C GLY A 292 16.88 -7.67 1.43
N ALA A 293 15.96 -6.77 1.07
CA ALA A 293 16.22 -5.66 0.17
C ALA A 293 17.30 -4.70 0.70
N GLN A 294 18.23 -4.30 -0.20
CA GLN A 294 19.29 -3.34 0.12
C GLN A 294 18.79 -1.90 -0.12
N ALA A 295 17.66 -1.54 0.49
CA ALA A 295 17.04 -0.24 0.40
C ALA A 295 17.32 0.62 1.65
N TYR A 296 17.06 1.93 1.53
CA TYR A 296 17.31 2.90 2.59
C TYR A 296 16.63 2.54 3.90
N GLY A 297 17.42 2.28 4.94
CA GLY A 297 16.93 1.98 6.28
C GLY A 297 16.31 0.59 6.45
N ASN A 298 16.21 -0.25 5.38
CA ASN A 298 15.56 -1.55 5.47
C ASN A 298 16.18 -2.51 6.51
N PRO A 299 17.51 -2.68 6.63
CA PRO A 299 18.07 -3.52 7.68
C PRO A 299 17.70 -3.06 9.10
N THR A 300 17.58 -1.75 9.32
CA THR A 300 17.16 -1.18 10.61
C THR A 300 15.68 -1.46 10.86
N PHE A 301 14.81 -1.20 9.87
CA PHE A 301 13.38 -1.51 9.94
C PHE A 301 13.15 -2.98 10.32
N VAL A 302 13.79 -3.91 9.61
CA VAL A 302 13.65 -5.36 9.87
C VAL A 302 14.07 -5.71 11.30
N SER A 303 15.23 -5.20 11.76
CA SER A 303 15.73 -5.49 13.10
C SER A 303 14.84 -4.90 14.21
N GLU A 304 14.36 -3.68 14.05
CA GLU A 304 13.47 -3.01 15.01
C GLU A 304 12.07 -3.62 15.01
N TYR A 305 11.57 -4.05 13.84
CA TYR A 305 10.30 -4.76 13.75
C TYR A 305 10.33 -6.06 14.55
N ILE A 306 11.37 -6.90 14.33
CA ILE A 306 11.55 -8.15 15.06
C ILE A 306 11.72 -7.90 16.56
N ALA A 307 12.51 -6.89 16.95
CA ALA A 307 12.71 -6.55 18.34
C ALA A 307 11.41 -6.11 19.06
N LYS A 308 10.50 -5.47 18.34
CA LYS A 308 9.24 -4.95 18.91
C LYS A 308 8.10 -5.98 18.86
N TYR A 309 7.98 -6.71 17.76
CA TYR A 309 6.81 -7.58 17.51
C TYR A 309 7.14 -9.09 17.57
N GLY A 310 8.43 -9.44 17.65
CA GLY A 310 8.87 -10.84 17.63
C GLY A 310 8.92 -11.42 16.23
N GLY A 311 9.04 -12.74 16.15
CA GLY A 311 9.12 -13.48 14.89
C GLY A 311 10.51 -13.42 14.23
N SER A 312 10.52 -13.67 12.94
CA SER A 312 11.69 -13.65 12.05
C SER A 312 11.46 -12.66 10.90
N ALA A 313 12.48 -12.45 10.08
CA ALA A 313 12.37 -11.60 8.90
C ALA A 313 11.33 -12.10 7.88
N ALA A 314 11.11 -13.43 7.81
CA ALA A 314 10.11 -14.04 6.94
C ALA A 314 8.66 -13.85 7.42
N ASP A 315 8.46 -13.45 8.67
CA ASP A 315 7.13 -13.24 9.25
C ASP A 315 6.62 -11.80 9.05
N ILE A 316 7.46 -10.90 8.54
CA ILE A 316 7.11 -9.50 8.33
C ILE A 316 6.22 -9.39 7.08
N SER A 317 5.03 -8.80 7.24
CA SER A 317 4.16 -8.45 6.11
C SER A 317 4.75 -7.28 5.32
N ALA A 318 4.64 -7.30 4.00
CA ALA A 318 4.99 -6.19 3.13
C ALA A 318 4.22 -4.91 3.49
N ASP A 319 2.95 -5.02 3.89
CA ASP A 319 2.11 -3.88 4.32
C ASP A 319 2.74 -3.08 5.47
N SER A 320 3.46 -3.77 6.38
CA SER A 320 4.16 -3.06 7.46
C SER A 320 5.32 -2.20 6.92
N ALA A 321 6.03 -2.67 5.91
CA ALA A 321 7.09 -1.89 5.26
C ALA A 321 6.53 -0.74 4.42
N GLU A 322 5.38 -0.96 3.78
CA GLU A 322 4.65 0.03 3.00
C GLU A 322 4.14 1.17 3.88
N ALA A 323 3.48 0.83 4.99
CA ALA A 323 3.04 1.81 5.99
C ALA A 323 4.22 2.57 6.61
N TYR A 324 5.31 1.89 6.93
CA TYR A 324 6.54 2.53 7.42
C TYR A 324 7.12 3.51 6.39
N SER A 325 7.07 3.14 5.09
CA SER A 325 7.51 4.01 3.98
C SER A 325 6.69 5.28 3.86
N VAL A 326 5.37 5.23 4.10
CA VAL A 326 4.52 6.44 4.15
C VAL A 326 5.05 7.42 5.17
N GLY A 327 5.38 6.93 6.36
CA GLY A 327 5.98 7.77 7.40
C GLY A 327 7.34 8.34 7.00
N GLN A 328 8.22 7.52 6.38
CA GLN A 328 9.54 7.99 5.90
C GLN A 328 9.42 9.11 4.86
N VAL A 329 8.46 9.01 3.96
CA VAL A 329 8.18 10.03 2.95
C VAL A 329 7.73 11.33 3.59
N VAL A 330 6.79 11.24 4.54
CA VAL A 330 6.26 12.43 5.23
C VAL A 330 7.32 13.10 6.10
N ASP A 331 8.19 12.34 6.79
CA ASP A 331 9.29 12.89 7.58
C ASP A 331 10.26 13.70 6.71
N GLN A 332 10.67 13.14 5.57
CA GLN A 332 11.56 13.83 4.62
C GLN A 332 10.88 15.06 3.98
N ALA A 333 9.58 14.95 3.63
CA ALA A 333 8.83 16.07 3.08
C ALA A 333 8.65 17.20 4.10
N ALA A 334 8.30 16.88 5.35
CA ALA A 334 8.15 17.85 6.43
C ALA A 334 9.48 18.56 6.74
N THR A 335 10.58 17.80 6.76
CA THR A 335 11.94 18.36 6.93
C THR A 335 12.29 19.32 5.80
N LYS A 336 12.03 18.94 4.55
CA LYS A 336 12.30 19.76 3.35
C LYS A 336 11.44 21.01 3.31
N ALA A 337 10.16 20.89 3.69
CA ALA A 337 9.21 22.01 3.76
C ALA A 337 9.44 22.92 4.98
N GLY A 338 10.15 22.44 6.01
CA GLY A 338 10.24 23.09 7.32
C GLY A 338 8.89 23.26 8.00
N SER A 339 7.92 22.36 7.71
CA SER A 339 6.52 22.50 8.12
C SER A 339 5.78 21.17 8.02
N ILE A 340 4.72 21.01 8.84
CA ILE A 340 3.72 19.94 8.75
C ILE A 340 2.38 20.44 8.19
N ASP A 341 2.34 21.65 7.64
CA ASP A 341 1.17 22.19 6.97
C ASP A 341 0.82 21.35 5.74
N ASN A 342 -0.45 20.96 5.63
CA ASN A 342 -0.90 20.02 4.61
C ASN A 342 -0.63 20.53 3.18
N GLN A 343 -0.88 21.81 2.90
CA GLN A 343 -0.63 22.37 1.56
C GLN A 343 0.87 22.37 1.22
N LYS A 344 1.71 22.76 2.18
CA LYS A 344 3.17 22.74 1.99
C LYS A 344 3.69 21.31 1.79
N LEU A 345 3.11 20.33 2.48
CA LEU A 345 3.44 18.92 2.27
C LEU A 345 3.06 18.47 0.85
N ILE A 346 1.83 18.79 0.38
CA ILE A 346 1.39 18.50 -0.98
C ILE A 346 2.38 19.07 -2.00
N ASP A 347 2.68 20.39 -1.92
CA ASP A 347 3.57 21.07 -2.84
C ASP A 347 4.99 20.46 -2.81
N THR A 348 5.46 20.06 -1.63
CA THR A 348 6.80 19.50 -1.43
C THR A 348 6.88 18.07 -1.98
N LEU A 349 5.87 17.25 -1.76
CA LEU A 349 5.80 15.87 -2.22
C LEU A 349 5.88 15.78 -3.75
N HIS A 350 5.21 16.65 -4.47
CA HIS A 350 5.27 16.70 -5.96
C HIS A 350 6.63 17.09 -6.53
N THR A 351 7.55 17.63 -5.74
CA THR A 351 8.84 18.13 -6.22
C THR A 351 10.04 17.32 -5.75
N GLY A 352 9.81 16.19 -5.10
CA GLY A 352 10.87 15.43 -4.44
C GLY A 352 11.02 13.99 -4.95
N THR A 353 12.19 13.43 -4.62
CA THR A 353 12.41 11.99 -4.57
C THR A 353 12.77 11.65 -3.13
N TYR A 354 12.11 10.65 -2.59
CA TYR A 354 12.18 10.27 -1.17
C TYR A 354 12.71 8.86 -1.04
N GLN A 355 13.56 8.63 -0.05
CA GLN A 355 14.18 7.33 0.18
C GLN A 355 13.36 6.53 1.19
N THR A 356 13.01 5.29 0.86
CA THR A 356 12.22 4.43 1.72
C THR A 356 12.82 3.02 1.81
N VAL A 357 12.28 2.21 2.71
CA VAL A 357 12.65 0.79 2.82
C VAL A 357 12.26 -0.01 1.56
N GLN A 358 11.42 0.56 0.68
CA GLN A 358 11.08 0.01 -0.63
C GLN A 358 11.94 0.61 -1.77
N GLY A 359 12.84 1.54 -1.47
CA GLY A 359 13.67 2.26 -2.45
C GLY A 359 13.21 3.72 -2.67
N PRO A 360 13.75 4.38 -3.71
CA PRO A 360 13.42 5.77 -4.02
C PRO A 360 12.02 5.90 -4.61
N MET A 361 11.29 6.95 -4.21
CA MET A 361 9.92 7.23 -4.66
C MET A 361 9.73 8.69 -5.01
N GLY A 362 8.92 8.96 -6.01
CA GLY A 362 8.44 10.27 -6.44
C GLY A 362 7.12 10.09 -7.20
N TRP A 363 6.45 11.18 -7.49
CA TRP A 363 5.10 11.13 -8.07
C TRP A 363 4.91 12.18 -9.17
N ASP A 364 3.97 11.87 -10.06
CA ASP A 364 3.41 12.86 -11.00
C ASP A 364 2.36 13.76 -10.32
N SER A 365 1.67 14.57 -11.11
CA SER A 365 0.69 15.55 -10.62
C SER A 365 -0.58 14.94 -9.99
N VAL A 366 -0.79 13.64 -10.13
CA VAL A 366 -1.96 12.91 -9.59
C VAL A 366 -1.56 11.84 -8.57
N GLY A 367 -0.31 11.89 -8.11
CA GLY A 367 0.19 10.97 -7.08
C GLY A 367 0.53 9.57 -7.59
N LYS A 368 0.62 9.37 -8.92
CA LYS A 368 1.06 8.12 -9.50
C LYS A 368 2.59 8.02 -9.42
N PRO A 369 3.16 6.87 -9.00
CA PRO A 369 4.61 6.71 -8.86
C PRO A 369 5.38 7.00 -10.13
N GLN A 370 6.51 7.68 -9.99
CA GLN A 370 7.45 8.01 -11.05
C GLN A 370 8.89 7.73 -10.62
N GLY A 371 9.67 7.13 -11.52
CA GLY A 371 11.11 6.93 -11.28
C GLY A 371 11.47 5.94 -10.17
N GLY A 372 10.52 5.14 -9.73
CA GLY A 372 10.76 4.05 -8.78
C GLY A 372 11.54 2.89 -9.39
N VAL A 373 11.99 1.97 -8.55
CA VAL A 373 12.74 0.77 -8.98
C VAL A 373 11.86 -0.29 -9.67
N GLY A 374 10.55 -0.08 -9.70
CA GLY A 374 9.56 -1.03 -10.19
C GLY A 374 9.22 -2.11 -9.16
N VAL A 375 8.31 -2.99 -9.56
CA VAL A 375 7.90 -4.16 -8.78
C VAL A 375 8.60 -5.39 -9.34
N PHE A 376 9.09 -6.24 -8.44
CA PHE A 376 9.88 -7.42 -8.73
C PHE A 376 9.03 -8.69 -8.59
N VAL A 377 9.59 -9.85 -8.93
CA VAL A 377 8.98 -11.13 -8.58
C VAL A 377 9.67 -11.67 -7.33
N GLU A 378 8.88 -11.91 -6.31
CA GLU A 378 9.27 -12.63 -5.12
C GLU A 378 8.76 -14.07 -5.19
N GLN A 379 9.52 -15.01 -4.64
CA GLN A 379 9.16 -16.42 -4.58
C GLN A 379 9.52 -17.00 -3.23
N TRP A 380 8.66 -17.82 -2.68
CA TRP A 380 8.97 -18.60 -1.48
C TRP A 380 9.98 -19.70 -1.82
N GLN A 381 11.13 -19.67 -1.15
CA GLN A 381 12.22 -20.64 -1.27
C GLN A 381 12.81 -20.92 0.10
N ASN A 382 12.86 -22.19 0.48
CA ASN A 382 13.40 -22.62 1.78
C ASN A 382 12.74 -21.92 2.99
N GLY A 383 11.43 -21.73 2.94
CA GLY A 383 10.64 -21.11 4.00
C GLY A 383 10.79 -19.60 4.14
N THR A 384 11.36 -18.93 3.13
CA THR A 384 11.53 -17.47 3.10
C THR A 384 11.17 -16.94 1.71
N ALA A 385 10.46 -15.82 1.66
CA ALA A 385 10.19 -15.13 0.41
C ALA A 385 11.41 -14.27 0.00
N VAL A 386 11.87 -14.43 -1.25
CA VAL A 386 13.08 -13.77 -1.78
C VAL A 386 12.84 -13.24 -3.18
N PHE A 387 13.47 -12.14 -3.54
CA PHE A 387 13.45 -11.65 -4.92
C PHE A 387 14.16 -12.63 -5.86
N VAL A 388 13.47 -13.02 -6.93
CA VAL A 388 13.97 -13.96 -7.94
C VAL A 388 14.07 -13.34 -9.34
N TYR A 389 13.40 -12.23 -9.61
CA TYR A 389 13.46 -11.55 -10.90
C TYR A 389 13.14 -10.04 -10.76
N PRO A 390 13.82 -9.13 -11.53
CA PRO A 390 14.84 -9.40 -12.54
C PRO A 390 16.19 -9.83 -11.94
N PRO A 391 17.10 -10.40 -12.76
CA PRO A 391 18.41 -10.89 -12.28
C PRO A 391 19.28 -9.82 -11.59
N THR A 392 19.03 -8.55 -11.86
CA THR A 392 19.78 -7.41 -11.28
C THR A 392 19.53 -7.21 -9.78
N VAL A 393 18.41 -7.72 -9.25
CA VAL A 393 18.03 -7.60 -7.82
C VAL A 393 17.80 -8.97 -7.18
N ALA A 394 17.80 -10.03 -7.97
CA ALA A 394 17.52 -11.38 -7.50
C ALA A 394 18.52 -11.84 -6.45
N ALA A 395 18.01 -12.33 -5.32
CA ALA A 395 18.80 -13.00 -4.27
C ALA A 395 19.04 -14.49 -4.59
N ALA A 396 18.14 -15.09 -5.40
CA ALA A 396 18.22 -16.45 -5.87
C ALA A 396 17.61 -16.58 -7.28
N PRO A 397 17.95 -17.60 -8.07
CA PRO A 397 17.26 -17.88 -9.32
C PRO A 397 15.82 -18.35 -9.06
N PRO A 398 14.86 -18.07 -9.97
CA PRO A 398 13.51 -18.62 -9.85
C PRO A 398 13.51 -20.14 -9.89
N GLU A 399 12.79 -20.78 -8.99
CA GLU A 399 12.53 -22.22 -9.04
C GLU A 399 11.39 -22.51 -10.03
N TYR A 400 11.71 -23.27 -11.05
CA TYR A 400 10.77 -23.62 -12.12
C TYR A 400 11.12 -24.98 -12.75
N PRO A 401 10.16 -25.91 -12.90
CA PRO A 401 8.76 -25.84 -12.40
C PRO A 401 8.70 -25.75 -10.87
N LYS A 402 7.56 -25.19 -10.38
CA LYS A 402 7.26 -25.13 -8.94
C LYS A 402 7.30 -26.55 -8.34
N HIS A 403 7.84 -26.68 -7.13
CA HIS A 403 7.84 -27.94 -6.38
C HIS A 403 6.44 -28.52 -6.19
N ASP A 404 6.35 -29.84 -6.05
CA ASP A 404 5.11 -30.52 -5.68
C ASP A 404 4.66 -30.11 -4.28
N TRP A 405 3.35 -30.16 -4.06
CA TRP A 405 2.77 -29.95 -2.74
C TRP A 405 3.26 -31.02 -1.75
N GLN A 406 3.41 -30.63 -0.47
CA GLN A 406 3.91 -31.48 0.61
C GLN A 406 2.79 -31.98 1.52
#